data_bee1c4487bfd8debb6879881b9dd40c9
#
_entry.id   bee1c4487bfd8debb6879881b9dd40c9
#
_cell.length_a   1.000
_cell.length_b   1.000
_cell.length_c   1.000
_cell.angle_alpha   90.00
_cell.angle_beta   90.00
_cell.angle_gamma   90.00
#
_symmetry.space_group_name_H-M   'P 1'
#
loop_
_entity.id
_entity.type
_entity.pdbx_description
1 polymer ?
#
loop_
_entity_poly.entity_id
_entity_poly.type
_entity_poly.pdbx_seq_one_letter_code
_entity_poly.pdbx_strand_id
1 'polypeptide(L)'
;MQDFTSRTIAMEAVRTVPDLDSDLLLGFLDSIDRQEPVPAAYHDKVPIWRYRLDANLPPGASPLPGVDLSPASEVNHVVVSDDHIGVCCRNAGHSMVVVAPTDIIPATMRSRGLEPPSPAETRLAALLLAGKSLSEAAETDGLAYETRRNQFKSLANKMRLSRQQDVVRVLLQDALLALMPAIATSQEHEYLHDYADRFLPDGVRVSILSQRNGPPARILDYGPLTGRPVIVLHPMIFPDIAHDNLAFATANDIRVILPLRPGLLERDAPRKDHASHRKEALTCVETAWKQMCGVPAPILALVSSGALATTFAAKHPDKTASITYAATCYSAGHYKPSTAYFGASVAELALRSEPILTKTMAMLKQQFAPRERFEPAIKRIFSGSTPDTDILAREFSAPHHGARIMQAVLNSENSIRQDYFNQVHFDWASVRKLQTPVRFVHGEADSIHSSKDMERLYEMAGEPPRTKVAGVGHLFQYDHLDALIAGTLDQ
;
A
#
# COMPACT_ATOMS: atom_id res chain seq x y z
N MET A 1 7.85 -27.95 -10.74
CA MET A 1 8.54 -28.09 -9.45
C MET A 1 8.30 -26.80 -8.68
N GLN A 2 7.03 -26.54 -8.36
CA GLN A 2 6.53 -25.35 -7.65
C GLN A 2 5.29 -25.75 -6.87
N ASP A 3 5.40 -26.82 -6.09
CA ASP A 3 4.30 -27.30 -5.28
C ASP A 3 4.79 -27.63 -3.86
N PHE A 4 5.71 -26.77 -3.35
CA PHE A 4 5.92 -26.66 -1.92
C PHE A 4 4.90 -25.67 -1.40
N THR A 5 3.71 -26.18 -1.32
CA THR A 5 2.55 -25.46 -0.89
C THR A 5 2.70 -25.05 0.57
N SER A 6 2.20 -23.90 0.87
CA SER A 6 1.88 -23.38 2.20
C SER A 6 1.40 -24.47 3.18
N ARG A 7 0.76 -25.54 2.70
CA ARG A 7 0.35 -26.76 3.44
C ARG A 7 1.50 -27.49 4.15
N THR A 8 2.67 -27.63 3.49
CA THR A 8 3.82 -28.32 4.10
C THR A 8 4.42 -27.51 5.22
N ILE A 9 4.49 -26.19 5.04
CA ILE A 9 4.98 -25.24 6.04
C ILE A 9 4.14 -25.30 7.31
N ALA A 10 2.82 -25.37 7.18
CA ALA A 10 1.94 -25.40 8.34
C ALA A 10 1.88 -26.73 9.04
N MET A 11 1.91 -27.84 8.30
CA MET A 11 1.91 -29.15 8.95
C MET A 11 3.12 -29.36 9.84
N GLU A 12 4.26 -28.74 9.52
CA GLU A 12 5.46 -28.80 10.36
C GLU A 12 5.44 -27.75 11.48
N ALA A 13 4.94 -26.55 11.23
CA ALA A 13 4.75 -25.53 12.26
C ALA A 13 3.80 -26.02 13.38
N VAL A 14 2.77 -26.78 13.02
CA VAL A 14 1.83 -27.42 13.98
C VAL A 14 2.54 -28.43 14.89
N ARG A 15 3.53 -29.16 14.38
CA ARG A 15 4.28 -30.14 15.17
C ARG A 15 5.23 -29.52 16.19
N THR A 16 5.60 -28.25 15.98
CA THR A 16 6.58 -27.54 16.83
C THR A 16 5.96 -26.70 17.93
N VAL A 17 4.64 -26.43 17.87
CA VAL A 17 3.91 -25.74 18.92
C VAL A 17 2.99 -26.73 19.61
N PRO A 18 3.26 -27.15 20.85
CA PRO A 18 2.32 -27.96 21.61
C PRO A 18 0.98 -27.23 21.68
N ASP A 19 -0.11 -27.94 21.35
CA ASP A 19 -1.49 -27.45 21.44
C ASP A 19 -2.03 -26.62 20.26
N LEU A 20 -1.39 -26.60 19.08
CA LEU A 20 -1.99 -25.98 17.90
C LEU A 20 -2.86 -27.00 17.11
N ASP A 21 -4.12 -26.61 16.85
CA ASP A 21 -5.03 -27.45 16.07
C ASP A 21 -4.67 -27.44 14.58
N SER A 22 -4.34 -28.64 14.06
CA SER A 22 -3.89 -28.85 12.68
C SER A 22 -4.90 -28.41 11.63
N ASP A 23 -6.21 -28.58 11.91
CA ASP A 23 -7.26 -28.33 10.94
C ASP A 23 -7.50 -26.80 10.76
N LEU A 24 -7.24 -26.04 11.79
CA LEU A 24 -7.37 -24.60 11.78
C LEU A 24 -6.22 -23.93 11.06
N LEU A 25 -5.02 -24.47 11.19
CA LEU A 25 -3.86 -24.00 10.44
C LEU A 25 -3.98 -24.38 8.94
N LEU A 26 -4.56 -25.54 8.64
CA LEU A 26 -4.87 -25.93 7.25
C LEU A 26 -5.95 -25.05 6.63
N GLY A 27 -7.00 -24.66 7.40
CA GLY A 27 -8.00 -23.68 6.95
C GLY A 27 -7.42 -22.29 6.71
N PHE A 28 -6.47 -21.87 7.52
CA PHE A 28 -5.70 -20.63 7.34
C PHE A 28 -4.86 -20.67 6.06
N LEU A 29 -4.21 -21.81 5.78
CA LEU A 29 -3.39 -21.94 4.57
C LEU A 29 -4.21 -22.05 3.30
N ASP A 30 -5.36 -22.69 3.34
CA ASP A 30 -6.31 -22.66 2.21
C ASP A 30 -6.80 -21.23 1.93
N SER A 31 -6.81 -20.35 2.93
CA SER A 31 -7.08 -18.92 2.75
C SER A 31 -5.87 -18.14 2.20
N ILE A 32 -4.66 -18.60 2.52
CA ILE A 32 -3.41 -18.07 1.97
C ILE A 32 -3.23 -18.47 0.50
N ASP A 33 -3.54 -19.71 0.14
CA ASP A 33 -3.42 -20.22 -1.25
C ASP A 33 -4.33 -19.48 -2.24
N ARG A 34 -5.36 -18.75 -1.75
CA ARG A 34 -6.25 -17.93 -2.59
C ARG A 34 -5.76 -16.51 -2.82
N GLN A 35 -4.75 -16.08 -2.06
CA GLN A 35 -4.14 -14.78 -2.20
C GLN A 35 -2.63 -15.01 -2.37
N GLU A 36 -2.11 -14.81 -3.58
CA GLU A 36 -0.65 -14.80 -3.74
C GLU A 36 -0.07 -13.72 -2.81
N PRO A 37 0.80 -14.10 -1.87
CA PRO A 37 1.22 -13.17 -0.82
C PRO A 37 2.18 -12.13 -1.39
N VAL A 38 1.79 -10.86 -1.29
CA VAL A 38 2.72 -9.75 -1.49
C VAL A 38 3.47 -9.50 -0.17
N PRO A 39 4.82 -9.43 -0.18
CA PRO A 39 5.57 -9.20 1.04
C PRO A 39 5.17 -7.90 1.75
N ALA A 40 4.90 -7.97 3.04
CA ALA A 40 4.59 -6.81 3.88
C ALA A 40 5.83 -5.95 4.18
N ALA A 41 7.02 -6.57 4.12
CA ALA A 41 8.30 -5.90 4.36
C ALA A 41 9.44 -6.67 3.68
N TYR A 42 10.63 -6.06 3.66
CA TYR A 42 11.87 -6.73 3.24
C TYR A 42 12.98 -6.43 4.26
N HIS A 43 13.78 -7.44 4.55
CA HIS A 43 15.04 -7.29 5.28
C HIS A 43 16.19 -7.81 4.42
N ASP A 44 17.11 -6.93 4.02
CA ASP A 44 18.25 -7.27 3.13
C ASP A 44 17.82 -8.13 1.91
N LYS A 45 16.76 -7.72 1.20
CA LYS A 45 16.12 -8.39 0.06
C LYS A 45 15.34 -9.68 0.40
N VAL A 46 15.30 -10.12 1.65
CA VAL A 46 14.47 -11.24 2.09
C VAL A 46 13.04 -10.73 2.29
N PRO A 47 12.04 -11.30 1.62
CA PRO A 47 10.65 -10.89 1.77
C PRO A 47 10.09 -11.33 3.13
N ILE A 48 9.22 -10.49 3.70
CA ILE A 48 8.52 -10.75 4.95
C ILE A 48 7.03 -10.58 4.67
N TRP A 49 6.24 -11.60 4.97
CA TRP A 49 4.79 -11.60 4.78
C TRP A 49 4.06 -11.43 6.10
N ARG A 50 2.87 -10.85 6.03
CA ARG A 50 1.99 -10.67 7.17
C ARG A 50 0.58 -11.14 6.81
N TYR A 51 -0.03 -11.93 7.70
CA TYR A 51 -1.37 -12.46 7.55
C TYR A 51 -2.19 -12.17 8.79
N ARG A 52 -3.47 -11.78 8.60
CA ARG A 52 -4.43 -11.67 9.70
C ARG A 52 -5.07 -13.04 9.93
N LEU A 53 -5.15 -13.43 11.20
CA LEU A 53 -5.71 -14.72 11.59
C LEU A 53 -7.23 -14.65 11.89
N ASP A 54 -7.75 -13.44 12.10
CA ASP A 54 -9.13 -13.18 12.52
C ASP A 54 -10.05 -12.64 11.43
N ALA A 55 -9.53 -12.35 10.25
CA ALA A 55 -10.30 -11.63 9.23
C ALA A 55 -11.24 -12.49 8.38
N ASN A 56 -11.01 -13.80 8.22
CA ASN A 56 -11.83 -14.66 7.36
C ASN A 56 -11.67 -16.15 7.70
N LEU A 57 -11.90 -16.52 8.95
CA LEU A 57 -12.12 -17.94 9.24
C LEU A 57 -13.47 -18.35 8.64
N PRO A 58 -13.56 -19.48 7.91
CA PRO A 58 -14.84 -19.97 7.41
C PRO A 58 -15.87 -20.09 8.53
N PRO A 59 -17.16 -19.85 8.26
CA PRO A 59 -18.20 -20.08 9.25
C PRO A 59 -18.11 -21.50 9.84
N GLY A 60 -17.87 -21.61 11.13
CA GLY A 60 -17.72 -22.89 11.84
C GLY A 60 -16.27 -23.29 12.16
N ALA A 61 -15.26 -22.52 11.71
CA ALA A 61 -13.91 -22.71 12.21
C ALA A 61 -13.86 -22.30 13.68
N SER A 62 -13.52 -23.24 14.53
CA SER A 62 -13.31 -23.00 15.97
C SER A 62 -12.14 -22.04 16.15
N PRO A 63 -12.20 -21.07 17.10
CA PRO A 63 -11.00 -20.33 17.46
C PRO A 63 -9.92 -21.33 17.85
N LEU A 64 -8.66 -21.07 17.45
CA LEU A 64 -7.49 -21.94 17.65
C LEU A 64 -7.51 -22.58 19.05
N PRO A 65 -7.89 -23.87 19.21
CA PRO A 65 -7.87 -24.52 20.51
C PRO A 65 -6.40 -24.60 20.98
N GLY A 66 -6.14 -24.17 22.22
CA GLY A 66 -4.82 -24.23 22.81
C GLY A 66 -3.91 -23.03 22.56
N VAL A 67 -4.26 -22.10 21.68
CA VAL A 67 -3.62 -20.78 21.63
C VAL A 67 -4.47 -19.82 22.42
N ASP A 68 -4.01 -19.45 23.61
CA ASP A 68 -4.64 -18.40 24.40
C ASP A 68 -4.40 -17.05 23.72
N LEU A 69 -5.36 -16.66 22.89
CA LEU A 69 -5.40 -15.37 22.22
C LEU A 69 -6.02 -14.29 23.11
N SER A 70 -6.11 -14.54 24.42
CA SER A 70 -6.66 -13.58 25.38
C SER A 70 -5.84 -12.28 25.36
N PRO A 71 -6.45 -11.13 25.66
CA PRO A 71 -5.75 -9.85 25.72
C PRO A 71 -4.60 -9.82 26.74
N ALA A 72 -4.55 -10.78 27.63
CA ALA A 72 -3.52 -10.87 28.67
C ALA A 72 -2.27 -11.65 28.22
N SER A 73 -2.31 -12.41 27.15
CA SER A 73 -1.15 -13.09 26.61
C SER A 73 -0.51 -12.21 25.52
N GLU A 74 0.21 -11.18 25.93
CA GLU A 74 1.11 -10.41 25.05
C GLU A 74 2.33 -11.23 24.61
N VAL A 75 2.33 -12.53 24.82
CA VAL A 75 3.47 -13.39 24.51
C VAL A 75 3.48 -13.67 23.01
N ASN A 76 4.45 -13.07 22.32
CA ASN A 76 4.73 -13.41 20.95
C ASN A 76 5.26 -14.86 20.86
N HIS A 77 4.57 -15.69 20.07
CA HIS A 77 5.00 -17.06 19.82
C HIS A 77 5.85 -17.09 18.54
N VAL A 78 7.05 -17.66 18.64
CA VAL A 78 7.89 -17.92 17.47
C VAL A 78 7.53 -19.29 16.90
N VAL A 79 7.21 -19.31 15.63
CA VAL A 79 6.91 -20.53 14.87
C VAL A 79 8.05 -20.73 13.86
N VAL A 80 8.59 -21.94 13.80
CA VAL A 80 9.67 -22.25 12.86
C VAL A 80 9.33 -23.53 12.10
N SER A 81 9.36 -23.44 10.78
CA SER A 81 9.32 -24.58 9.86
C SER A 81 10.69 -24.82 9.24
N ASP A 82 10.77 -25.79 8.31
CA ASP A 82 12.01 -26.09 7.61
C ASP A 82 12.59 -24.89 6.85
N ASP A 83 11.72 -24.10 6.23
CA ASP A 83 12.11 -23.02 5.32
C ASP A 83 11.68 -21.63 5.79
N HIS A 84 10.90 -21.53 6.89
CA HIS A 84 10.35 -20.26 7.34
C HIS A 84 10.42 -20.08 8.85
N ILE A 85 10.55 -18.82 9.25
CA ILE A 85 10.44 -18.37 10.64
C ILE A 85 9.24 -17.41 10.70
N GLY A 86 8.34 -17.65 11.64
CA GLY A 86 7.17 -16.82 11.87
C GLY A 86 7.08 -16.33 13.31
N VAL A 87 6.34 -15.25 13.51
CA VAL A 87 5.97 -14.72 14.82
C VAL A 87 4.47 -14.49 14.82
N CYS A 88 3.78 -15.27 15.66
CA CYS A 88 2.38 -15.00 15.96
C CYS A 88 2.33 -13.91 17.02
N CYS A 89 1.62 -12.83 16.76
CA CYS A 89 1.49 -11.71 17.67
C CYS A 89 0.08 -11.13 17.63
N ARG A 90 -0.27 -10.39 18.65
CA ARG A 90 -1.51 -9.61 18.70
C ARG A 90 -1.17 -8.14 18.63
N ASN A 91 -1.76 -7.44 17.67
CA ASN A 91 -1.59 -6.00 17.52
C ASN A 91 -2.97 -5.34 17.37
N ALA A 92 -3.20 -4.29 18.15
CA ALA A 92 -4.42 -3.47 18.15
C ALA A 92 -5.75 -4.27 18.16
N GLY A 93 -5.76 -5.43 18.81
CA GLY A 93 -6.95 -6.26 18.94
C GLY A 93 -7.05 -7.40 17.91
N HIS A 94 -6.18 -7.44 16.91
CA HIS A 94 -6.14 -8.47 15.88
C HIS A 94 -4.99 -9.46 16.09
N SER A 95 -5.27 -10.73 15.83
CA SER A 95 -4.23 -11.75 15.78
C SER A 95 -3.61 -11.80 14.39
N MET A 96 -2.29 -11.82 14.33
CA MET A 96 -1.55 -11.87 13.07
C MET A 96 -0.38 -12.84 13.17
N VAL A 97 0.05 -13.34 12.03
CA VAL A 97 1.34 -14.01 11.89
C VAL A 97 2.20 -13.25 10.89
N VAL A 98 3.46 -13.04 11.24
CA VAL A 98 4.49 -12.46 10.37
C VAL A 98 5.50 -13.53 10.07
N VAL A 99 5.75 -13.82 8.78
CA VAL A 99 6.55 -14.94 8.31
C VAL A 99 7.64 -14.46 7.36
N ALA A 100 8.86 -15.00 7.50
CA ALA A 100 9.96 -14.81 6.55
C ALA A 100 10.64 -16.16 6.26
N PRO A 101 11.30 -16.32 5.09
CA PRO A 101 12.15 -17.47 4.85
C PRO A 101 13.27 -17.55 5.89
N THR A 102 13.80 -18.75 6.13
CA THR A 102 14.96 -18.94 7.01
C THR A 102 16.19 -18.17 6.54
N ASP A 103 16.24 -17.71 5.28
CA ASP A 103 17.24 -16.80 4.73
C ASP A 103 17.32 -15.45 5.47
N ILE A 104 16.33 -15.13 6.31
CA ILE A 104 16.36 -13.98 7.22
C ILE A 104 17.54 -14.09 8.21
N ILE A 105 17.96 -15.30 8.59
CA ILE A 105 19.10 -15.54 9.50
C ILE A 105 20.40 -15.07 8.87
N PRO A 106 20.83 -15.58 7.69
CA PRO A 106 22.04 -15.07 7.04
C PRO A 106 21.92 -13.58 6.67
N ALA A 107 20.75 -13.07 6.35
CA ALA A 107 20.55 -11.66 6.05
C ALA A 107 20.79 -10.77 7.29
N THR A 108 20.26 -11.14 8.45
CA THR A 108 20.49 -10.40 9.71
C THR A 108 21.97 -10.46 10.14
N MET A 109 22.64 -11.59 9.99
CA MET A 109 24.07 -11.70 10.30
C MET A 109 24.91 -10.80 9.38
N ARG A 110 24.63 -10.78 8.07
CA ARG A 110 25.31 -9.84 7.14
C ARG A 110 25.08 -8.38 7.52
N SER A 111 23.86 -7.99 7.88
CA SER A 111 23.56 -6.61 8.27
C SER A 111 24.32 -6.13 9.50
N ARG A 112 24.75 -7.07 10.35
CA ARG A 112 25.61 -6.83 11.52
C ARG A 112 27.11 -6.93 11.20
N GLY A 113 27.51 -7.16 9.97
CA GLY A 113 28.91 -7.34 9.57
C GLY A 113 29.51 -8.67 10.07
N LEU A 114 28.66 -9.67 10.32
CA LEU A 114 29.09 -11.02 10.67
C LEU A 114 29.17 -11.90 9.41
N GLU A 115 30.01 -12.93 9.50
CA GLU A 115 30.05 -13.97 8.45
C GLU A 115 28.70 -14.71 8.40
N PRO A 116 28.04 -14.82 7.22
CA PRO A 116 26.78 -15.51 7.12
C PRO A 116 26.96 -17.03 7.36
N PRO A 117 25.95 -17.70 7.94
CA PRO A 117 25.97 -19.13 8.12
C PRO A 117 25.82 -19.85 6.77
N SER A 118 26.38 -21.04 6.68
CA SER A 118 26.11 -21.94 5.56
C SER A 118 24.64 -22.43 5.57
N PRO A 119 24.11 -23.01 4.48
CA PRO A 119 22.75 -23.56 4.48
C PRO A 119 22.51 -24.58 5.62
N ALA A 120 23.49 -25.44 5.90
CA ALA A 120 23.39 -26.43 6.99
C ALA A 120 23.39 -25.78 8.38
N GLU A 121 24.15 -24.70 8.57
CA GLU A 121 24.15 -23.90 9.80
C GLU A 121 22.85 -23.08 9.93
N THR A 122 22.32 -22.54 8.84
CA THR A 122 21.01 -21.86 8.80
C THR A 122 19.90 -22.82 9.20
N ARG A 123 19.90 -24.02 8.66
CA ARG A 123 18.96 -25.09 9.04
C ARG A 123 19.06 -25.42 10.54
N LEU A 124 20.27 -25.59 11.05
CA LEU A 124 20.48 -25.80 12.49
C LEU A 124 19.97 -24.63 13.32
N ALA A 125 20.26 -23.39 12.91
CA ALA A 125 19.79 -22.21 13.61
C ALA A 125 18.24 -22.15 13.68
N ALA A 126 17.56 -22.50 12.60
CA ALA A 126 16.10 -22.60 12.56
C ALA A 126 15.57 -23.65 13.56
N LEU A 127 16.17 -24.84 13.60
CA LEU A 127 15.79 -25.91 14.55
C LEU A 127 16.02 -25.49 16.02
N LEU A 128 17.12 -24.78 16.30
CA LEU A 128 17.40 -24.25 17.64
C LEU A 128 16.39 -23.16 18.04
N LEU A 129 15.96 -22.31 17.10
CA LEU A 129 14.91 -21.31 17.32
C LEU A 129 13.54 -21.98 17.57
N ALA A 130 13.29 -23.17 16.97
CA ALA A 130 12.14 -23.99 17.25
C ALA A 130 12.18 -24.69 18.63
N GLY A 131 13.21 -24.41 19.43
CA GLY A 131 13.37 -24.97 20.77
C GLY A 131 13.99 -26.37 20.80
N LYS A 132 14.47 -26.90 19.67
CA LYS A 132 15.10 -28.22 19.63
C LYS A 132 16.51 -28.20 20.23
N SER A 133 16.86 -29.22 20.97
CA SER A 133 18.24 -29.50 21.36
C SER A 133 19.09 -29.96 20.17
N LEU A 134 20.42 -29.99 20.30
CA LEU A 134 21.31 -30.51 19.27
C LEU A 134 21.04 -31.98 18.94
N SER A 135 20.60 -32.78 19.93
CA SER A 135 20.23 -34.17 19.73
C SER A 135 18.96 -34.31 18.88
N GLU A 136 17.90 -33.59 19.26
CA GLU A 136 16.63 -33.55 18.51
C GLU A 136 16.81 -32.99 17.09
N ALA A 137 17.68 -31.98 16.93
CA ALA A 137 18.03 -31.45 15.62
C ALA A 137 18.79 -32.46 14.75
N ALA A 138 19.64 -33.29 15.35
CA ALA A 138 20.32 -34.39 14.66
C ALA A 138 19.33 -35.46 14.21
N GLU A 139 18.45 -35.89 15.10
CA GLU A 139 17.40 -36.88 14.82
C GLU A 139 16.44 -36.38 13.72
N THR A 140 16.03 -35.11 13.77
CA THR A 140 15.11 -34.51 12.80
C THR A 140 15.63 -34.60 11.37
N ASP A 141 16.91 -34.36 11.15
CA ASP A 141 17.52 -34.35 9.83
C ASP A 141 18.29 -35.65 9.49
N GLY A 142 18.19 -36.68 10.35
CA GLY A 142 18.89 -37.98 10.14
C GLY A 142 20.41 -37.87 10.15
N LEU A 143 20.96 -36.93 10.93
CA LEU A 143 22.40 -36.64 11.03
C LEU A 143 22.99 -37.18 12.34
N ALA A 144 24.32 -37.46 12.33
CA ALA A 144 25.01 -37.77 13.58
C ALA A 144 25.06 -36.53 14.51
N TYR A 145 24.92 -36.74 15.82
CA TYR A 145 25.04 -35.69 16.83
C TYR A 145 26.35 -34.87 16.70
N GLU A 146 27.47 -35.54 16.45
CA GLU A 146 28.76 -34.84 16.28
C GLU A 146 28.77 -33.92 15.05
N THR A 147 28.01 -34.25 13.99
CA THR A 147 27.84 -33.36 12.84
C THR A 147 27.15 -32.06 13.27
N ARG A 148 26.03 -32.15 14.01
CA ARG A 148 25.30 -31.00 14.53
C ARG A 148 26.14 -30.20 15.51
N ARG A 149 26.88 -30.86 16.37
CA ARG A 149 27.81 -30.21 17.30
C ARG A 149 28.89 -29.41 16.59
N ASN A 150 29.46 -29.94 15.50
CA ASN A 150 30.45 -29.20 14.69
C ASN A 150 29.84 -28.03 13.95
N GLN A 151 28.64 -28.18 13.36
CA GLN A 151 27.87 -27.08 12.75
C GLN A 151 27.56 -25.97 13.78
N PHE A 152 27.16 -26.36 14.99
CA PHE A 152 26.92 -25.43 16.08
C PHE A 152 28.18 -24.66 16.46
N LYS A 153 29.33 -25.34 16.63
CA LYS A 153 30.61 -24.68 16.93
C LYS A 153 30.98 -23.66 15.84
N SER A 154 30.80 -24.00 14.58
CA SER A 154 31.04 -23.11 13.47
C SER A 154 30.13 -21.89 13.50
N LEU A 155 28.81 -22.09 13.67
CA LEU A 155 27.81 -21.03 13.80
C LEU A 155 28.13 -20.10 14.98
N ALA A 156 28.42 -20.68 16.15
CA ALA A 156 28.75 -19.93 17.36
C ALA A 156 30.03 -19.06 17.16
N ASN A 157 31.04 -19.61 16.48
CA ASN A 157 32.26 -18.86 16.14
C ASN A 157 31.97 -17.68 15.21
N LYS A 158 31.15 -17.88 14.14
CA LYS A 158 30.70 -16.79 13.24
C LYS A 158 29.94 -15.70 13.99
N MET A 159 29.14 -16.08 14.99
CA MET A 159 28.42 -15.15 15.86
C MET A 159 29.27 -14.57 16.99
N ARG A 160 30.54 -15.05 17.16
CA ARG A 160 31.45 -14.69 18.25
C ARG A 160 30.88 -15.01 19.64
N LEU A 161 30.18 -16.14 19.73
CA LEU A 161 29.54 -16.64 20.94
C LEU A 161 30.07 -18.05 21.26
N SER A 162 29.88 -18.52 22.50
CA SER A 162 30.38 -19.82 22.95
C SER A 162 29.28 -20.74 23.53
N ARG A 163 28.21 -20.15 24.07
CA ARG A 163 27.15 -20.90 24.74
C ARG A 163 25.91 -20.99 23.85
N GLN A 164 25.26 -22.19 23.81
CA GLN A 164 24.07 -22.40 23.02
C GLN A 164 22.95 -21.41 23.35
N GLN A 165 22.72 -21.15 24.63
CA GLN A 165 21.70 -20.21 25.08
C GLN A 165 21.92 -18.81 24.54
N ASP A 166 23.19 -18.34 24.47
CA ASP A 166 23.51 -17.01 23.91
C ASP A 166 23.31 -16.97 22.40
N VAL A 167 23.65 -18.06 21.69
CA VAL A 167 23.41 -18.18 20.25
C VAL A 167 21.92 -18.11 19.96
N VAL A 168 21.10 -18.92 20.64
CA VAL A 168 19.63 -18.92 20.47
C VAL A 168 19.04 -17.55 20.81
N ARG A 169 19.45 -16.95 21.92
CA ARG A 169 18.97 -15.63 22.33
C ARG A 169 19.26 -14.55 21.28
N VAL A 170 20.49 -14.53 20.73
CA VAL A 170 20.88 -13.54 19.73
C VAL A 170 20.17 -13.79 18.40
N LEU A 171 20.05 -15.04 17.96
CA LEU A 171 19.29 -15.41 16.76
C LEU A 171 17.81 -14.98 16.87
N LEU A 172 17.20 -15.22 18.04
CA LEU A 172 15.83 -14.81 18.31
C LEU A 172 15.68 -13.28 18.27
N GLN A 173 16.59 -12.56 18.93
CA GLN A 173 16.59 -11.09 18.90
C GLN A 173 16.74 -10.55 17.48
N ASP A 174 17.68 -11.10 16.70
CA ASP A 174 17.92 -10.68 15.32
C ASP A 174 16.71 -10.97 14.43
N ALA A 175 16.11 -12.16 14.55
CA ALA A 175 14.90 -12.52 13.81
C ALA A 175 13.74 -11.58 14.16
N LEU A 176 13.48 -11.34 15.46
CA LEU A 176 12.45 -10.41 15.91
C LEU A 176 12.68 -9.00 15.38
N LEU A 177 13.91 -8.48 15.48
CA LEU A 177 14.25 -7.15 14.97
C LEU A 177 14.06 -7.04 13.45
N ALA A 178 14.37 -8.10 12.71
CA ALA A 178 14.14 -8.13 11.26
C ALA A 178 12.65 -8.18 10.91
N LEU A 179 11.83 -8.87 11.72
CA LEU A 179 10.38 -8.98 11.53
C LEU A 179 9.62 -7.76 12.09
N MET A 180 10.23 -6.99 13.01
CA MET A 180 9.59 -5.82 13.65
C MET A 180 8.96 -4.82 12.67
N PRO A 181 9.55 -4.48 11.51
CA PRO A 181 8.90 -3.57 10.57
C PRO A 181 7.55 -4.08 10.06
N ALA A 182 7.38 -5.39 9.95
CA ALA A 182 6.11 -6.00 9.58
C ALA A 182 5.16 -6.24 10.78
N ILE A 183 5.71 -6.37 11.99
CA ILE A 183 4.96 -6.50 13.25
C ILE A 183 4.50 -5.12 13.73
N ALA A 184 5.42 -4.18 13.81
CA ALA A 184 5.20 -2.80 14.23
C ALA A 184 4.57 -1.96 13.13
N THR A 185 3.73 -2.57 12.32
CA THR A 185 2.88 -1.79 11.45
C THR A 185 2.07 -0.87 12.34
N SER A 186 2.30 0.41 12.14
CA SER A 186 1.63 1.48 12.84
C SER A 186 0.12 1.27 12.76
N GLN A 187 -0.62 1.82 13.70
CA GLN A 187 -2.08 1.96 13.64
C GLN A 187 -2.55 2.47 12.27
N GLU A 188 -1.69 3.14 11.51
CA GLU A 188 -1.89 3.65 10.16
C GLU A 188 -2.07 2.54 9.12
N HIS A 189 -1.28 1.47 9.19
CA HIS A 189 -1.41 0.34 8.24
C HIS A 189 -2.67 -0.47 8.52
N GLU A 190 -3.01 -0.61 9.78
CA GLU A 190 -4.22 -1.26 10.22
C GLU A 190 -5.45 -0.51 9.71
N TYR A 191 -5.42 0.83 9.77
CA TYR A 191 -6.47 1.66 9.21
C TYR A 191 -6.68 1.43 7.69
N LEU A 192 -5.62 1.27 6.91
CA LEU A 192 -5.74 0.98 5.48
C LEU A 192 -6.36 -0.39 5.21
N HIS A 193 -5.98 -1.42 5.97
CA HIS A 193 -6.60 -2.74 5.87
C HIS A 193 -8.07 -2.68 6.26
N ASP A 194 -8.39 -2.06 7.39
CA ASP A 194 -9.79 -1.87 7.82
C ASP A 194 -10.62 -1.08 6.80
N TYR A 195 -10.02 -0.08 6.17
CA TYR A 195 -10.67 0.67 5.10
C TYR A 195 -10.92 -0.22 3.88
N ALA A 196 -9.94 -1.00 3.45
CA ALA A 196 -10.08 -1.90 2.31
C ALA A 196 -11.14 -2.97 2.58
N ASP A 197 -11.08 -3.65 3.72
CA ASP A 197 -12.03 -4.69 4.13
C ASP A 197 -13.47 -4.17 4.23
N ARG A 198 -13.65 -2.91 4.60
CA ARG A 198 -14.98 -2.30 4.77
C ARG A 198 -15.56 -1.68 3.52
N PHE A 199 -14.72 -1.17 2.62
CA PHE A 199 -15.16 -0.27 1.57
C PHE A 199 -14.72 -0.66 0.16
N LEU A 200 -13.75 -1.55 0.01
CA LEU A 200 -13.29 -1.98 -1.30
C LEU A 200 -13.82 -3.38 -1.63
N PRO A 201 -14.00 -3.72 -2.91
CA PRO A 201 -14.42 -5.06 -3.32
C PRO A 201 -13.41 -6.14 -2.92
N ASP A 202 -13.91 -7.35 -2.67
CA ASP A 202 -13.07 -8.53 -2.56
C ASP A 202 -12.22 -8.69 -3.82
N GLY A 203 -10.91 -8.91 -3.63
CA GLY A 203 -9.95 -9.01 -4.73
C GLY A 203 -9.10 -7.74 -4.94
N VAL A 204 -9.38 -6.64 -4.23
CA VAL A 204 -8.43 -5.54 -4.08
C VAL A 204 -7.39 -5.92 -3.02
N ARG A 205 -6.14 -5.99 -3.42
CA ARG A 205 -5.03 -6.35 -2.54
C ARG A 205 -4.40 -5.12 -1.91
N VAL A 206 -4.06 -5.21 -0.64
CA VAL A 206 -3.31 -4.18 0.10
C VAL A 206 -1.87 -4.66 0.27
N SER A 207 -0.92 -3.87 -0.22
CA SER A 207 0.50 -4.15 -0.10
C SER A 207 1.21 -3.03 0.65
N ILE A 208 2.00 -3.41 1.64
CA ILE A 208 2.80 -2.47 2.45
C ILE A 208 4.26 -2.88 2.29
N LEU A 209 4.98 -2.14 1.46
CA LEU A 209 6.34 -2.48 1.03
C LEU A 209 7.37 -1.62 1.74
N SER A 210 8.31 -2.26 2.42
CA SER A 210 9.43 -1.56 3.06
C SER A 210 10.28 -0.81 2.05
N GLN A 211 10.69 0.39 2.42
CA GLN A 211 11.61 1.21 1.66
C GLN A 211 12.96 1.31 2.40
N ARG A 212 14.06 1.41 1.65
CA ARG A 212 15.40 1.53 2.24
C ARG A 212 15.53 2.81 3.08
N ASN A 213 14.91 3.90 2.63
CA ASN A 213 14.92 5.20 3.30
C ASN A 213 13.53 5.81 3.21
N GLY A 214 12.79 5.84 4.30
CA GLY A 214 11.47 6.45 4.37
C GLY A 214 10.39 5.52 4.92
N PRO A 215 9.16 5.99 5.04
CA PRO A 215 8.03 5.19 5.47
C PRO A 215 7.72 4.10 4.43
N PRO A 216 7.07 2.99 4.81
CA PRO A 216 6.69 1.95 3.87
C PRO A 216 5.79 2.50 2.75
N ALA A 217 5.99 2.01 1.52
CA ALA A 217 5.07 2.29 0.43
C ALA A 217 3.78 1.49 0.63
N ARG A 218 2.65 2.18 0.58
CA ARG A 218 1.32 1.60 0.68
C ARG A 218 0.71 1.57 -0.71
N ILE A 219 0.27 0.41 -1.14
CA ILE A 219 -0.18 0.19 -2.51
C ILE A 219 -1.47 -0.63 -2.47
N LEU A 220 -2.46 -0.22 -3.24
CA LEU A 220 -3.58 -1.06 -3.60
C LEU A 220 -3.34 -1.60 -4.99
N ASP A 221 -3.67 -2.85 -5.25
CA ASP A 221 -3.66 -3.40 -6.59
C ASP A 221 -4.78 -4.42 -6.81
N TYR A 222 -5.20 -4.57 -8.06
CA TYR A 222 -6.22 -5.53 -8.47
C TYR A 222 -5.98 -6.01 -9.90
N GLY A 223 -6.72 -7.05 -10.30
CA GLY A 223 -6.52 -7.76 -11.55
C GLY A 223 -5.45 -8.86 -11.45
N PRO A 224 -5.15 -9.60 -12.52
CA PRO A 224 -4.16 -10.67 -12.53
C PRO A 224 -2.76 -10.17 -12.17
N LEU A 225 -2.02 -10.91 -11.35
CA LEU A 225 -0.67 -10.51 -10.94
C LEU A 225 0.32 -10.45 -12.11
N THR A 226 0.09 -11.30 -13.11
CA THR A 226 0.87 -11.36 -14.37
C THR A 226 0.32 -10.44 -15.45
N GLY A 227 -0.79 -9.76 -15.20
CA GLY A 227 -1.43 -8.86 -16.16
C GLY A 227 -0.55 -7.67 -16.53
N ARG A 228 -0.86 -7.03 -17.68
CA ARG A 228 -0.15 -5.82 -18.13
C ARG A 228 -0.27 -4.73 -17.06
N PRO A 229 0.83 -4.22 -16.50
CA PRO A 229 0.76 -3.25 -15.43
C PRO A 229 0.32 -1.86 -15.94
N VAL A 230 -0.56 -1.20 -15.19
CA VAL A 230 -0.86 0.22 -15.30
C VAL A 230 -0.79 0.86 -13.92
N ILE A 231 -0.06 1.96 -13.81
CA ILE A 231 0.02 2.72 -12.56
C ILE A 231 -1.08 3.78 -12.58
N VAL A 232 -1.99 3.72 -11.63
CA VAL A 232 -3.04 4.73 -11.45
C VAL A 232 -2.68 5.61 -10.26
N LEU A 233 -2.42 6.88 -10.52
CA LEU A 233 -2.17 7.86 -9.47
C LEU A 233 -3.52 8.50 -9.08
N HIS A 234 -3.92 8.28 -7.85
CA HIS A 234 -5.24 8.63 -7.34
C HIS A 234 -5.45 10.13 -7.20
N PRO A 235 -6.70 10.61 -7.28
CA PRO A 235 -7.07 12.01 -7.05
C PRO A 235 -7.04 12.34 -5.56
N MET A 236 -7.38 13.60 -5.27
CA MET A 236 -7.56 14.10 -3.90
C MET A 236 -8.68 13.37 -3.15
N ILE A 237 -9.79 13.13 -3.84
CA ILE A 237 -10.87 12.24 -3.40
C ILE A 237 -10.58 10.88 -4.00
N PHE A 238 -10.48 9.85 -3.15
CA PHE A 238 -10.15 8.50 -3.59
C PHE A 238 -11.19 7.98 -4.59
N PRO A 239 -10.77 7.41 -5.74
CA PRO A 239 -11.70 6.89 -6.74
C PRO A 239 -12.49 5.70 -6.18
N ASP A 240 -13.67 5.52 -6.67
CA ASP A 240 -14.40 4.28 -6.45
C ASP A 240 -13.69 3.14 -7.19
N ILE A 241 -13.45 2.05 -6.46
CA ILE A 241 -13.06 0.78 -7.06
C ILE A 241 -14.27 -0.14 -6.90
N ALA A 242 -14.98 -0.38 -7.99
CA ALA A 242 -16.16 -1.22 -8.01
C ALA A 242 -15.82 -2.66 -8.45
N HIS A 243 -16.72 -3.61 -8.21
CA HIS A 243 -16.58 -4.99 -8.71
C HIS A 243 -16.40 -5.05 -10.22
N ASP A 244 -17.06 -4.16 -10.97
CA ASP A 244 -16.94 -4.08 -12.42
C ASP A 244 -15.51 -3.74 -12.86
N ASN A 245 -14.78 -2.89 -12.11
CA ASN A 245 -13.39 -2.56 -12.39
C ASN A 245 -12.48 -3.79 -12.24
N LEU A 246 -12.73 -4.65 -11.24
CA LEU A 246 -12.00 -5.89 -11.06
C LEU A 246 -12.29 -6.88 -12.20
N ALA A 247 -13.57 -7.00 -12.58
CA ALA A 247 -14.00 -7.84 -13.68
C ALA A 247 -13.38 -7.38 -15.01
N PHE A 248 -13.39 -6.07 -15.27
CA PHE A 248 -12.74 -5.46 -16.44
C PHE A 248 -11.24 -5.74 -16.48
N ALA A 249 -10.54 -5.50 -15.37
CA ALA A 249 -9.10 -5.72 -15.28
C ALA A 249 -8.74 -7.20 -15.51
N THR A 250 -9.53 -8.12 -14.95
CA THR A 250 -9.35 -9.56 -15.13
C THR A 250 -9.60 -10.00 -16.57
N ALA A 251 -10.70 -9.53 -17.17
CA ALA A 251 -11.09 -9.88 -18.54
C ALA A 251 -10.08 -9.39 -19.59
N ASN A 252 -9.35 -8.31 -19.31
CA ASN A 252 -8.40 -7.68 -20.23
C ASN A 252 -6.92 -7.97 -19.88
N ASP A 253 -6.66 -8.85 -18.92
CA ASP A 253 -5.32 -9.17 -18.43
C ASP A 253 -4.53 -7.91 -18.02
N ILE A 254 -5.15 -7.06 -17.23
CA ILE A 254 -4.59 -5.80 -16.73
C ILE A 254 -4.36 -5.91 -15.24
N ARG A 255 -3.17 -5.53 -14.77
CA ARG A 255 -2.89 -5.30 -13.35
C ARG A 255 -2.89 -3.81 -13.06
N VAL A 256 -3.88 -3.35 -12.33
CA VAL A 256 -4.00 -1.96 -11.89
C VAL A 256 -3.28 -1.79 -10.57
N ILE A 257 -2.35 -0.84 -10.49
CA ILE A 257 -1.48 -0.61 -9.35
C ILE A 257 -1.67 0.85 -8.89
N LEU A 258 -2.14 1.04 -7.66
CA LEU A 258 -2.44 2.35 -7.06
C LEU A 258 -1.48 2.63 -5.88
N PRO A 259 -0.33 3.26 -6.11
CA PRO A 259 0.53 3.74 -5.04
C PRO A 259 -0.20 4.86 -4.26
N LEU A 260 -0.36 4.66 -2.95
CA LEU A 260 -1.02 5.65 -2.09
C LEU A 260 0.00 6.71 -1.66
N ARG A 261 -0.28 7.97 -1.95
CA ARG A 261 0.57 9.07 -1.52
C ARG A 261 0.61 9.17 0.01
N PRO A 262 1.74 9.60 0.60
CA PRO A 262 1.82 9.85 2.04
C PRO A 262 0.68 10.75 2.51
N GLY A 263 0.06 10.41 3.62
CA GLY A 263 -1.07 11.15 4.19
C GLY A 263 -2.43 10.91 3.53
N LEU A 264 -2.53 10.00 2.54
CA LEU A 264 -3.82 9.50 2.05
C LEU A 264 -4.24 8.28 2.86
N LEU A 265 -5.48 8.27 3.39
CA LEU A 265 -5.97 7.19 4.25
C LEU A 265 -4.99 6.93 5.43
N GLU A 266 -4.41 7.97 5.98
CA GLU A 266 -3.54 7.95 7.16
C GLU A 266 -4.15 8.83 8.24
N ARG A 267 -4.71 8.17 9.26
CA ARG A 267 -5.14 8.88 10.46
C ARG A 267 -3.88 9.33 11.22
N ASP A 268 -3.83 10.58 11.63
CA ASP A 268 -2.76 11.13 12.47
C ASP A 268 -1.35 11.11 11.85
N ALA A 269 -1.26 11.01 10.52
CA ALA A 269 0.01 11.10 9.82
C ALA A 269 0.79 12.39 10.21
N PRO A 270 2.09 12.27 10.50
CA PRO A 270 2.89 13.44 10.86
C PRO A 270 2.91 14.44 9.71
N ARG A 271 2.72 15.72 10.04
CA ARG A 271 2.79 16.79 9.04
C ARG A 271 4.20 16.92 8.52
N LYS A 272 4.34 16.91 7.20
CA LYS A 272 5.61 17.06 6.51
C LYS A 272 5.57 18.33 5.65
N ASP A 273 6.73 18.92 5.48
CA ASP A 273 6.87 19.98 4.49
C ASP A 273 6.65 19.44 3.08
N HIS A 274 6.38 20.33 2.15
CA HIS A 274 6.04 19.98 0.77
C HIS A 274 7.14 19.20 0.05
N ALA A 275 8.42 19.54 0.26
CA ALA A 275 9.54 18.88 -0.41
C ALA A 275 9.70 17.42 0.08
N SER A 276 9.62 17.22 1.39
CA SER A 276 9.69 15.89 2.01
C SER A 276 8.52 15.01 1.56
N HIS A 277 7.30 15.54 1.57
CA HIS A 277 6.11 14.81 1.09
C HIS A 277 6.24 14.39 -0.37
N ARG A 278 6.67 15.31 -1.25
CA ARG A 278 6.86 15.01 -2.68
C ARG A 278 7.93 13.94 -2.90
N LYS A 279 9.04 14.02 -2.16
CA LYS A 279 10.11 13.02 -2.21
C LYS A 279 9.59 11.63 -1.82
N GLU A 280 8.81 11.53 -0.76
CA GLU A 280 8.23 10.26 -0.31
C GLU A 280 7.19 9.74 -1.29
N ALA A 281 6.33 10.59 -1.84
CA ALA A 281 5.36 10.20 -2.87
C ALA A 281 6.06 9.63 -4.10
N LEU A 282 7.14 10.26 -4.58
CA LEU A 282 7.96 9.74 -5.67
C LEU A 282 8.57 8.38 -5.32
N THR A 283 9.12 8.24 -4.12
CA THR A 283 9.71 6.96 -3.66
C THR A 283 8.65 5.86 -3.58
N CYS A 284 7.41 6.20 -3.20
CA CYS A 284 6.30 5.26 -3.21
C CYS A 284 6.01 4.73 -4.63
N VAL A 285 5.93 5.63 -5.63
CA VAL A 285 5.72 5.24 -7.04
C VAL A 285 6.91 4.42 -7.56
N GLU A 286 8.15 4.81 -7.24
CA GLU A 286 9.34 4.04 -7.61
C GLU A 286 9.32 2.63 -7.03
N THR A 287 8.90 2.50 -5.76
CA THR A 287 8.79 1.20 -5.08
C THR A 287 7.71 0.34 -5.72
N ALA A 288 6.54 0.90 -6.00
CA ALA A 288 5.47 0.21 -6.70
C ALA A 288 5.92 -0.28 -8.08
N TRP A 289 6.55 0.59 -8.87
CA TRP A 289 7.08 0.21 -10.18
C TRP A 289 8.09 -0.93 -10.07
N LYS A 290 9.06 -0.82 -9.16
CA LYS A 290 10.15 -1.79 -9.01
C LYS A 290 9.66 -3.16 -8.56
N GLN A 291 8.68 -3.20 -7.67
CA GLN A 291 8.20 -4.45 -7.07
C GLN A 291 7.08 -5.12 -7.87
N MET A 292 6.29 -4.32 -8.61
CA MET A 292 5.06 -4.80 -9.22
C MET A 292 5.02 -4.72 -10.75
N CYS A 293 5.81 -3.81 -11.37
CA CYS A 293 5.81 -3.67 -12.83
C CYS A 293 7.04 -4.34 -13.46
N GLY A 294 8.23 -3.88 -13.11
CA GLY A 294 9.51 -4.38 -13.68
C GLY A 294 9.77 -4.02 -15.13
N VAL A 295 8.80 -3.42 -15.82
CA VAL A 295 8.84 -2.95 -17.21
C VAL A 295 8.33 -1.52 -17.28
N PRO A 296 8.66 -0.73 -18.35
CA PRO A 296 8.05 0.58 -18.51
C PRO A 296 6.53 0.47 -18.48
N ALA A 297 5.89 1.19 -17.55
CA ALA A 297 4.44 1.11 -17.34
C ALA A 297 3.76 2.42 -17.75
N PRO A 298 2.56 2.38 -18.38
CA PRO A 298 1.75 3.56 -18.58
C PRO A 298 1.20 4.07 -17.24
N ILE A 299 1.05 5.40 -17.14
CA ILE A 299 0.55 6.09 -15.95
C ILE A 299 -0.76 6.79 -16.28
N LEU A 300 -1.81 6.46 -15.55
CA LEU A 300 -3.05 7.23 -15.50
C LEU A 300 -2.99 8.18 -14.29
N ALA A 301 -2.87 9.46 -14.55
CA ALA A 301 -2.85 10.50 -13.53
C ALA A 301 -4.22 11.15 -13.38
N LEU A 302 -4.91 10.85 -12.29
CA LEU A 302 -6.25 11.36 -12.01
C LEU A 302 -6.19 12.69 -11.26
N VAL A 303 -6.91 13.67 -11.74
CA VAL A 303 -7.19 14.97 -11.10
C VAL A 303 -5.91 15.67 -10.60
N SER A 304 -5.67 15.65 -9.30
CA SER A 304 -4.55 16.36 -8.63
C SER A 304 -3.20 15.67 -8.76
N SER A 305 -3.15 14.44 -9.25
CA SER A 305 -1.92 13.64 -9.29
C SER A 305 -0.99 13.95 -10.49
N GLY A 306 -1.40 14.83 -11.40
CA GLY A 306 -0.64 15.15 -12.61
C GLY A 306 0.78 15.67 -12.33
N ALA A 307 0.96 16.49 -11.30
CA ALA A 307 2.29 16.97 -10.90
C ALA A 307 3.23 15.82 -10.48
N LEU A 308 2.71 14.81 -9.77
CA LEU A 308 3.47 13.63 -9.36
C LEU A 308 3.86 12.77 -10.58
N ALA A 309 2.91 12.53 -11.50
CA ALA A 309 3.16 11.80 -12.73
C ALA A 309 4.25 12.45 -13.59
N THR A 310 4.14 13.77 -13.80
CA THR A 310 5.14 14.55 -14.55
C THR A 310 6.53 14.47 -13.91
N THR A 311 6.58 14.64 -12.58
CA THR A 311 7.86 14.59 -11.86
C THR A 311 8.49 13.19 -11.90
N PHE A 312 7.67 12.15 -11.80
CA PHE A 312 8.14 10.77 -11.91
C PHE A 312 8.70 10.47 -13.30
N ALA A 313 7.95 10.79 -14.36
CA ALA A 313 8.39 10.56 -15.73
C ALA A 313 9.64 11.36 -16.11
N ALA A 314 9.75 12.61 -15.66
CA ALA A 314 10.94 13.42 -15.87
C ALA A 314 12.20 12.80 -15.22
N LYS A 315 12.03 12.16 -14.05
CA LYS A 315 13.13 11.50 -13.32
C LYS A 315 13.43 10.10 -13.85
N HIS A 316 12.42 9.42 -14.38
CA HIS A 316 12.46 8.02 -14.79
C HIS A 316 11.79 7.80 -16.16
N PRO A 317 12.33 8.39 -17.23
CA PRO A 317 11.77 8.22 -18.58
C PRO A 317 11.83 6.77 -19.07
N ASP A 318 12.79 6.00 -18.58
CA ASP A 318 12.97 4.56 -18.84
C ASP A 318 11.93 3.65 -18.16
N LYS A 319 11.19 4.19 -17.19
CA LYS A 319 10.17 3.46 -16.41
C LYS A 319 8.74 3.81 -16.81
N THR A 320 8.57 4.86 -17.62
CA THR A 320 7.26 5.42 -17.96
C THR A 320 7.00 5.23 -19.45
N ALA A 321 6.04 4.37 -19.80
CA ALA A 321 5.68 4.13 -21.20
C ALA A 321 4.90 5.32 -21.79
N SER A 322 3.91 5.82 -21.05
CA SER A 322 3.07 6.96 -21.45
C SER A 322 2.40 7.60 -20.23
N ILE A 323 1.82 8.79 -20.36
CA ILE A 323 1.00 9.43 -19.31
C ILE A 323 -0.32 9.90 -19.90
N THR A 324 -1.42 9.46 -19.30
CA THR A 324 -2.75 10.05 -19.49
C THR A 324 -3.08 10.94 -18.29
N TYR A 325 -3.28 12.22 -18.53
CA TYR A 325 -3.79 13.17 -17.53
C TYR A 325 -5.30 13.24 -17.65
N ALA A 326 -6.02 12.80 -16.63
CA ALA A 326 -7.49 12.77 -16.63
C ALA A 326 -8.07 13.75 -15.61
N ALA A 327 -8.93 14.65 -16.03
CA ALA A 327 -9.52 15.74 -15.22
C ALA A 327 -8.46 16.56 -14.45
N THR A 328 -7.34 16.82 -15.05
CA THR A 328 -6.17 17.42 -14.39
C THR A 328 -6.50 18.74 -13.73
N CYS A 329 -6.19 18.86 -12.45
CA CYS A 329 -6.31 20.08 -11.71
C CYS A 329 -5.20 21.08 -12.07
N TYR A 330 -5.60 22.25 -12.54
CA TYR A 330 -4.74 23.38 -12.84
C TYR A 330 -5.32 24.64 -12.23
N SER A 331 -4.49 25.44 -11.58
CA SER A 331 -4.86 26.79 -11.15
C SER A 331 -3.89 27.79 -11.70
N ALA A 332 -4.40 28.71 -12.49
CA ALA A 332 -3.62 29.82 -13.07
C ALA A 332 -3.28 30.94 -12.05
N GLY A 333 -3.34 30.64 -10.75
CA GLY A 333 -3.27 31.67 -9.70
C GLY A 333 -4.56 32.46 -9.53
N HIS A 334 -5.59 32.10 -10.27
CA HIS A 334 -6.94 32.68 -10.20
C HIS A 334 -7.98 31.62 -9.82
N TYR A 335 -7.54 30.58 -9.11
CA TYR A 335 -8.48 29.60 -8.58
C TYR A 335 -9.53 30.37 -7.79
N LYS A 336 -10.71 30.47 -8.34
CA LYS A 336 -11.91 30.81 -7.59
C LYS A 336 -12.43 29.46 -7.10
N PRO A 337 -12.06 29.02 -5.89
CA PRO A 337 -12.76 27.90 -5.30
C PRO A 337 -14.22 28.27 -5.40
N SER A 338 -15.06 27.32 -5.77
CA SER A 338 -16.49 27.59 -5.85
C SER A 338 -16.82 28.41 -4.61
N THR A 339 -17.23 29.63 -4.81
CA THR A 339 -17.32 30.73 -3.82
C THR A 339 -18.17 30.41 -2.58
N ALA A 340 -18.65 29.18 -2.53
CA ALA A 340 -19.54 28.65 -1.53
C ALA A 340 -18.88 28.41 -0.15
N TYR A 341 -17.55 28.19 -0.08
CA TYR A 341 -16.90 27.77 1.18
C TYR A 341 -15.98 28.80 1.82
N PHE A 342 -15.30 29.60 1.00
CA PHE A 342 -14.42 30.64 1.50
C PHE A 342 -14.76 31.93 0.75
N GLY A 343 -14.79 33.06 1.44
CA GLY A 343 -14.62 34.28 0.70
C GLY A 343 -13.40 34.13 -0.22
N ALA A 344 -13.55 34.42 -1.50
CA ALA A 344 -12.55 34.17 -2.54
C ALA A 344 -11.12 34.58 -2.11
N SER A 345 -10.99 35.62 -1.31
CA SER A 345 -9.71 36.12 -0.79
C SER A 345 -9.05 35.18 0.25
N VAL A 346 -9.83 34.51 1.10
CA VAL A 346 -9.29 33.60 2.14
C VAL A 346 -8.79 32.30 1.51
N ALA A 347 -9.52 31.80 0.52
CA ALA A 347 -9.10 30.61 -0.20
C ALA A 347 -7.83 30.87 -1.02
N GLU A 348 -7.75 31.99 -1.71
CA GLU A 348 -6.56 32.39 -2.46
C GLU A 348 -5.34 32.54 -1.55
N LEU A 349 -5.52 33.18 -0.38
CA LEU A 349 -4.47 33.33 0.62
C LEU A 349 -4.06 31.96 1.21
N ALA A 350 -5.02 31.09 1.50
CA ALA A 350 -4.75 29.74 2.00
C ALA A 350 -3.92 28.91 1.00
N LEU A 351 -4.23 29.02 -0.29
CA LEU A 351 -3.49 28.31 -1.33
C LEU A 351 -2.06 28.84 -1.55
N ARG A 352 -1.81 30.09 -1.24
CA ARG A 352 -0.48 30.73 -1.38
C ARG A 352 0.41 30.56 -0.16
N SER A 353 -0.16 30.22 0.99
CA SER A 353 0.55 30.10 2.26
C SER A 353 0.31 28.75 2.91
N GLU A 354 1.35 27.90 2.94
CA GLU A 354 1.28 26.58 3.55
C GLU A 354 0.79 26.59 5.02
N PRO A 355 1.23 27.49 5.89
CA PRO A 355 0.68 27.59 7.25
C PRO A 355 -0.81 27.93 7.32
N ILE A 356 -1.28 28.81 6.43
CA ILE A 356 -2.69 29.20 6.36
C ILE A 356 -3.51 28.02 5.82
N LEU A 357 -3.05 27.39 4.74
CA LEU A 357 -3.69 26.19 4.18
C LEU A 357 -3.83 25.10 5.23
N THR A 358 -2.78 24.85 5.99
CA THR A 358 -2.77 23.85 7.07
C THR A 358 -3.85 24.13 8.13
N LYS A 359 -3.92 25.39 8.62
CA LYS A 359 -4.95 25.77 9.62
C LYS A 359 -6.35 25.66 9.03
N THR A 360 -6.51 26.07 7.78
CA THR A 360 -7.78 26.00 7.07
C THR A 360 -8.26 24.56 6.91
N MET A 361 -7.37 23.64 6.51
CA MET A 361 -7.71 22.22 6.36
C MET A 361 -8.09 21.58 7.70
N ALA A 362 -7.36 21.88 8.77
CA ALA A 362 -7.70 21.39 10.12
C ALA A 362 -9.08 21.89 10.58
N MET A 363 -9.39 23.15 10.34
CA MET A 363 -10.71 23.72 10.64
C MET A 363 -11.82 23.06 9.82
N LEU A 364 -11.60 22.84 8.52
CA LEU A 364 -12.56 22.16 7.65
C LEU A 364 -12.81 20.71 8.08
N LYS A 365 -11.75 19.98 8.42
CA LYS A 365 -11.88 18.63 8.95
C LYS A 365 -12.78 18.60 10.18
N GLN A 366 -12.56 19.51 11.11
CA GLN A 366 -13.35 19.63 12.34
C GLN A 366 -14.82 20.02 12.05
N GLN A 367 -15.02 20.95 11.11
CA GLN A 367 -16.36 21.42 10.74
C GLN A 367 -17.17 20.37 9.98
N PHE A 368 -16.52 19.55 9.15
CA PHE A 368 -17.18 18.58 8.27
C PHE A 368 -17.13 17.13 8.78
N ALA A 369 -16.53 16.88 9.94
CA ALA A 369 -16.57 15.55 10.55
C ALA A 369 -17.99 14.95 10.72
N PRO A 370 -19.05 15.72 11.07
CA PRO A 370 -20.42 15.22 11.03
C PRO A 370 -20.92 15.03 9.60
N ARG A 371 -21.48 13.85 9.28
CA ARG A 371 -22.00 13.50 7.94
C ARG A 371 -23.00 14.53 7.43
N GLU A 372 -23.87 15.03 8.29
CA GLU A 372 -24.92 16.01 7.99
C GLU A 372 -24.36 17.33 7.45
N ARG A 373 -23.11 17.62 7.73
CA ARG A 373 -22.38 18.78 7.21
C ARG A 373 -21.50 18.45 6.03
N PHE A 374 -20.92 17.24 6.02
CA PHE A 374 -20.01 16.80 4.98
C PHE A 374 -20.71 16.67 3.61
N GLU A 375 -21.81 15.92 3.57
CA GLU A 375 -22.52 15.62 2.32
C GLU A 375 -23.03 16.90 1.59
N PRO A 376 -23.73 17.83 2.24
CA PRO A 376 -24.13 19.09 1.58
C PRO A 376 -22.94 19.92 1.11
N ALA A 377 -21.81 19.82 1.84
CA ALA A 377 -20.59 20.53 1.51
C ALA A 377 -19.98 20.04 0.21
N ILE A 378 -19.79 18.73 0.08
CA ILE A 378 -19.24 18.13 -1.14
C ILE A 378 -20.18 18.37 -2.32
N LYS A 379 -21.48 18.13 -2.17
CA LYS A 379 -22.47 18.39 -3.23
C LYS A 379 -22.43 19.82 -3.75
N ARG A 380 -22.22 20.80 -2.86
CA ARG A 380 -22.11 22.21 -3.24
C ARG A 380 -20.87 22.52 -4.06
N ILE A 381 -19.73 21.86 -3.79
CA ILE A 381 -18.49 22.04 -4.58
C ILE A 381 -18.75 21.70 -6.05
N PHE A 382 -19.51 20.66 -6.32
CA PHE A 382 -19.77 20.14 -7.67
C PHE A 382 -21.12 20.58 -8.25
N SER A 383 -21.83 21.51 -7.61
CA SER A 383 -23.19 21.92 -8.02
C SER A 383 -23.30 22.59 -9.40
N GLY A 384 -22.16 23.00 -9.97
CA GLY A 384 -22.11 23.56 -11.34
C GLY A 384 -22.12 22.52 -12.46
N SER A 385 -22.06 21.23 -12.14
CA SER A 385 -21.99 20.12 -13.07
C SER A 385 -23.11 19.11 -12.78
N THR A 386 -24.06 18.94 -13.68
CA THR A 386 -25.13 17.94 -13.53
C THR A 386 -24.59 16.51 -13.43
N PRO A 387 -23.65 16.04 -14.29
CA PRO A 387 -23.07 14.72 -14.15
C PRO A 387 -22.43 14.47 -12.78
N ASP A 388 -21.68 15.45 -12.27
CA ASP A 388 -21.03 15.32 -10.97
C ASP A 388 -22.04 15.28 -9.82
N THR A 389 -23.10 16.08 -9.89
CA THR A 389 -24.17 16.05 -8.87
C THR A 389 -24.94 14.73 -8.90
N ASP A 390 -25.15 14.12 -10.06
CA ASP A 390 -25.79 12.81 -10.20
C ASP A 390 -24.93 11.70 -9.61
N ILE A 391 -23.61 11.72 -9.90
CA ILE A 391 -22.64 10.81 -9.27
C ILE A 391 -22.71 10.94 -7.74
N LEU A 392 -22.60 12.14 -7.20
CA LEU A 392 -22.64 12.37 -5.75
C LEU A 392 -24.00 12.01 -5.13
N ALA A 393 -25.10 12.23 -5.84
CA ALA A 393 -26.43 11.82 -5.38
C ALA A 393 -26.51 10.29 -5.24
N ARG A 394 -26.01 9.55 -6.22
CA ARG A 394 -25.92 8.10 -6.20
C ARG A 394 -25.02 7.61 -5.05
N GLU A 395 -23.81 8.15 -4.94
CA GLU A 395 -22.85 7.72 -3.92
C GLU A 395 -23.35 7.98 -2.49
N PHE A 396 -23.98 9.12 -2.24
CA PHE A 396 -24.53 9.43 -0.92
C PHE A 396 -25.89 8.80 -0.63
N SER A 397 -26.60 8.30 -1.64
CA SER A 397 -27.86 7.56 -1.44
C SER A 397 -27.62 6.23 -0.71
N ALA A 398 -26.46 5.59 -0.92
CA ALA A 398 -26.05 4.42 -0.20
C ALA A 398 -25.24 4.81 1.03
N PRO A 399 -25.69 4.47 2.26
CA PRO A 399 -25.00 4.87 3.50
C PRO A 399 -23.53 4.42 3.54
N HIS A 400 -23.23 3.26 2.98
CA HIS A 400 -21.90 2.67 2.91
C HIS A 400 -20.95 3.48 2.00
N HIS A 401 -21.40 3.86 0.79
CA HIS A 401 -20.59 4.65 -0.14
C HIS A 401 -20.33 6.07 0.38
N GLY A 402 -21.34 6.74 0.91
CA GLY A 402 -21.16 8.05 1.53
C GLY A 402 -20.18 8.02 2.71
N ALA A 403 -20.22 6.96 3.54
CA ALA A 403 -19.26 6.76 4.63
C ALA A 403 -17.84 6.55 4.09
N ARG A 404 -17.67 5.82 3.00
CA ARG A 404 -16.38 5.61 2.33
C ARG A 404 -15.75 6.92 1.89
N ILE A 405 -16.49 7.75 1.13
CA ILE A 405 -15.99 9.06 0.65
C ILE A 405 -15.61 9.93 1.84
N MET A 406 -16.47 9.99 2.86
CA MET A 406 -16.20 10.77 4.06
C MET A 406 -14.94 10.31 4.79
N GLN A 407 -14.76 9.00 4.99
CA GLN A 407 -13.58 8.44 5.64
C GLN A 407 -12.31 8.69 4.83
N ALA A 408 -12.37 8.54 3.51
CA ALA A 408 -11.25 8.83 2.62
C ALA A 408 -10.82 10.29 2.72
N VAL A 409 -11.74 11.24 2.66
CA VAL A 409 -11.43 12.68 2.72
C VAL A 409 -10.94 13.09 4.11
N LEU A 410 -11.63 12.70 5.18
CA LEU A 410 -11.28 13.13 6.54
C LEU A 410 -9.96 12.54 7.05
N ASN A 411 -9.54 11.39 6.51
CA ASN A 411 -8.27 10.75 6.87
C ASN A 411 -7.18 10.95 5.82
N SER A 412 -7.29 11.99 4.99
CA SER A 412 -6.33 12.33 3.94
C SER A 412 -5.90 13.79 3.98
N GLU A 413 -5.99 14.45 5.13
CA GLU A 413 -5.69 15.87 5.30
C GLU A 413 -4.33 16.27 4.71
N ASN A 414 -3.28 15.50 5.03
CA ASN A 414 -1.93 15.82 4.55
C ASN A 414 -1.80 15.66 3.04
N SER A 415 -2.38 14.60 2.45
CA SER A 415 -2.37 14.41 1.00
C SER A 415 -3.15 15.51 0.29
N ILE A 416 -4.35 15.85 0.76
CA ILE A 416 -5.19 16.91 0.19
C ILE A 416 -4.48 18.27 0.24
N ARG A 417 -3.85 18.60 1.36
CA ARG A 417 -3.06 19.82 1.52
C ARG A 417 -1.94 19.93 0.46
N GLN A 418 -1.23 18.84 0.23
CA GLN A 418 -0.16 18.79 -0.77
C GLN A 418 -0.69 18.92 -2.20
N ASP A 419 -1.85 18.33 -2.48
CA ASP A 419 -2.49 18.46 -3.79
C ASP A 419 -2.88 19.90 -4.10
N TYR A 420 -3.48 20.61 -3.14
CA TYR A 420 -3.78 22.03 -3.30
C TYR A 420 -2.52 22.86 -3.54
N PHE A 421 -1.45 22.58 -2.81
CA PHE A 421 -0.18 23.26 -3.01
C PHE A 421 0.38 23.01 -4.40
N ASN A 422 0.37 21.77 -4.87
CA ASN A 422 0.83 21.41 -6.21
C ASN A 422 0.00 22.07 -7.31
N GLN A 423 -1.31 22.17 -7.18
CA GLN A 423 -2.17 22.83 -8.19
C GLN A 423 -1.75 24.25 -8.47
N VAL A 424 -1.30 24.97 -7.45
CA VAL A 424 -0.92 26.39 -7.55
C VAL A 424 0.53 26.59 -7.99
N HIS A 425 1.44 25.73 -7.51
CA HIS A 425 2.89 25.96 -7.61
C HIS A 425 3.59 25.06 -8.61
N PHE A 426 2.89 24.09 -9.24
CA PHE A 426 3.52 23.21 -10.20
C PHE A 426 3.76 23.90 -11.55
N ASP A 427 4.98 23.78 -12.08
CA ASP A 427 5.34 24.28 -13.41
C ASP A 427 4.87 23.32 -14.51
N TRP A 428 3.68 23.56 -15.05
CA TRP A 428 3.12 22.78 -16.14
C TRP A 428 3.89 22.89 -17.46
N ALA A 429 4.72 23.91 -17.65
CA ALA A 429 5.60 23.98 -18.83
C ALA A 429 6.66 22.88 -18.83
N SER A 430 6.91 22.24 -17.69
CA SER A 430 7.80 21.07 -17.59
C SER A 430 7.30 19.85 -18.38
N VAL A 431 6.00 19.73 -18.65
CA VAL A 431 5.42 18.68 -19.49
C VAL A 431 6.02 18.67 -20.90
N ARG A 432 6.32 19.83 -21.47
CA ARG A 432 6.97 19.95 -22.80
C ARG A 432 8.35 19.28 -22.87
N LYS A 433 9.00 19.11 -21.72
CA LYS A 433 10.36 18.56 -21.64
C LYS A 433 10.36 17.04 -21.48
N LEU A 434 9.21 16.43 -21.31
CA LEU A 434 9.09 14.98 -21.18
C LEU A 434 9.43 14.30 -22.51
N GLN A 435 10.19 13.23 -22.43
CA GLN A 435 10.42 12.32 -23.55
C GLN A 435 9.29 11.29 -23.69
N THR A 436 8.53 11.11 -22.62
CA THR A 436 7.40 10.19 -22.53
C THR A 436 6.20 10.75 -23.27
N PRO A 437 5.49 9.98 -24.10
CA PRO A 437 4.23 10.37 -24.71
C PRO A 437 3.20 10.79 -23.66
N VAL A 438 2.49 11.89 -23.92
CA VAL A 438 1.48 12.41 -22.99
C VAL A 438 0.19 12.76 -23.73
N ARG A 439 -0.95 12.58 -23.07
CA ARG A 439 -2.25 13.09 -23.53
C ARG A 439 -3.10 13.57 -22.36
N PHE A 440 -4.08 14.39 -22.67
CA PHE A 440 -5.07 14.89 -21.72
C PHE A 440 -6.48 14.40 -22.07
N VAL A 441 -7.23 14.03 -21.04
CA VAL A 441 -8.66 13.67 -21.14
C VAL A 441 -9.43 14.55 -20.14
N HIS A 442 -10.46 15.23 -20.60
CA HIS A 442 -11.20 16.19 -19.81
C HIS A 442 -12.72 16.10 -20.09
N GLY A 443 -13.55 16.23 -19.05
CA GLY A 443 -15.00 16.26 -19.18
C GLY A 443 -15.50 17.64 -19.62
N GLU A 444 -16.38 17.71 -20.63
CA GLU A 444 -16.93 18.99 -21.10
C GLU A 444 -17.79 19.71 -20.06
N ALA A 445 -18.43 18.95 -19.17
CA ALA A 445 -19.26 19.48 -18.10
C ALA A 445 -18.52 19.71 -16.78
N ASP A 446 -17.18 19.68 -16.78
CA ASP A 446 -16.36 19.98 -15.58
C ASP A 446 -16.59 21.42 -15.13
N SER A 447 -17.16 21.59 -13.94
CA SER A 447 -17.42 22.91 -13.34
C SER A 447 -16.32 23.39 -12.42
N ILE A 448 -15.33 22.54 -12.11
CA ILE A 448 -14.19 22.87 -11.25
C ILE A 448 -13.16 23.64 -12.04
N HIS A 449 -12.89 23.23 -13.29
CA HIS A 449 -11.94 23.86 -14.18
C HIS A 449 -12.64 24.45 -15.40
N SER A 450 -12.50 25.77 -15.57
CA SER A 450 -13.07 26.43 -16.73
C SER A 450 -12.38 26.01 -18.04
N SER A 451 -13.13 26.02 -19.14
CA SER A 451 -12.54 25.75 -20.46
C SER A 451 -11.35 26.67 -20.76
N LYS A 452 -11.36 27.92 -20.26
CA LYS A 452 -10.26 28.89 -20.42
C LYS A 452 -9.02 28.45 -19.64
N ASP A 453 -9.19 27.93 -18.42
CA ASP A 453 -8.06 27.43 -17.63
C ASP A 453 -7.45 26.19 -18.31
N MET A 454 -8.29 25.32 -18.86
CA MET A 454 -7.84 24.15 -19.57
C MET A 454 -7.11 24.48 -20.88
N GLU A 455 -7.58 25.44 -21.68
CA GLU A 455 -6.86 25.89 -22.87
C GLU A 455 -5.46 26.42 -22.49
N ARG A 456 -5.39 27.25 -21.44
CA ARG A 456 -4.10 27.75 -20.94
C ARG A 456 -3.17 26.64 -20.46
N LEU A 457 -3.69 25.60 -19.79
CA LEU A 457 -2.92 24.43 -19.40
C LEU A 457 -2.33 23.72 -20.65
N TYR A 458 -3.14 23.51 -21.68
CA TYR A 458 -2.71 22.86 -22.91
C TYR A 458 -1.63 23.67 -23.62
N GLU A 459 -1.78 25.00 -23.74
CA GLU A 459 -0.76 25.88 -24.25
C GLU A 459 0.55 25.77 -23.47
N MET A 460 0.48 25.80 -22.11
CA MET A 460 1.66 25.63 -21.25
C MET A 460 2.32 24.27 -21.40
N ALA A 461 1.54 23.20 -21.56
CA ALA A 461 2.02 21.84 -21.75
C ALA A 461 2.56 21.54 -23.15
N GLY A 462 2.45 22.48 -24.12
CA GLY A 462 2.94 22.30 -25.49
C GLY A 462 1.89 21.66 -26.42
N GLU A 463 0.64 21.87 -26.17
CA GLU A 463 -0.49 21.40 -26.97
C GLU A 463 -0.47 19.88 -27.24
N PRO A 464 -0.35 19.04 -26.19
CA PRO A 464 -0.37 17.61 -26.37
C PRO A 464 -1.73 17.12 -26.87
N PRO A 465 -1.81 15.88 -27.38
CA PRO A 465 -3.09 15.25 -27.73
C PRO A 465 -4.10 15.37 -26.61
N ARG A 466 -5.31 15.75 -26.93
CA ARG A 466 -6.39 15.96 -25.96
C ARG A 466 -7.71 15.39 -26.43
N THR A 467 -8.50 14.88 -25.48
CA THR A 467 -9.85 14.38 -25.69
C THR A 467 -10.80 15.10 -24.74
N LYS A 468 -11.86 15.72 -25.27
CA LYS A 468 -12.98 16.22 -24.49
C LYS A 468 -14.10 15.18 -24.54
N VAL A 469 -14.61 14.80 -23.36
CA VAL A 469 -15.66 13.80 -23.23
C VAL A 469 -16.99 14.50 -22.97
N ALA A 470 -17.92 14.38 -23.91
CA ALA A 470 -19.21 15.05 -23.84
C ALA A 470 -20.08 14.47 -22.70
N GLY A 471 -20.80 15.35 -22.00
CA GLY A 471 -21.72 14.94 -20.94
C GLY A 471 -21.05 14.44 -19.65
N VAL A 472 -19.75 14.63 -19.50
CA VAL A 472 -18.95 14.14 -18.39
C VAL A 472 -18.39 15.33 -17.59
N GLY A 473 -18.45 15.23 -16.25
CA GLY A 473 -17.97 16.25 -15.33
C GLY A 473 -16.55 16.01 -14.83
N HIS A 474 -16.26 16.56 -13.66
CA HIS A 474 -14.97 16.43 -12.99
C HIS A 474 -14.75 15.05 -12.35
N LEU A 475 -15.82 14.43 -11.86
CA LEU A 475 -15.79 13.14 -11.14
C LEU A 475 -15.90 11.93 -12.08
N PHE A 476 -15.57 12.08 -13.36
CA PHE A 476 -15.83 11.04 -14.36
C PHE A 476 -15.06 9.74 -14.13
N GLN A 477 -14.01 9.73 -13.32
CA GLN A 477 -13.32 8.49 -12.90
C GLN A 477 -14.24 7.53 -12.11
N TYR A 478 -15.34 8.01 -11.55
CA TYR A 478 -16.30 7.13 -10.86
C TYR A 478 -17.07 6.22 -11.83
N ASP A 479 -17.38 6.71 -13.03
CA ASP A 479 -18.16 5.97 -14.02
C ASP A 479 -17.33 5.48 -15.22
N HIS A 480 -16.11 6.03 -15.41
CA HIS A 480 -15.32 5.81 -16.60
C HIS A 480 -13.88 5.37 -16.35
N LEU A 481 -13.58 4.85 -15.14
CA LEU A 481 -12.24 4.43 -14.78
C LEU A 481 -11.69 3.38 -15.76
N ASP A 482 -12.50 2.41 -16.14
CA ASP A 482 -12.13 1.33 -17.07
C ASP A 482 -11.77 1.87 -18.45
N ALA A 483 -12.58 2.79 -18.98
CA ALA A 483 -12.32 3.44 -20.27
C ALA A 483 -11.03 4.29 -20.22
N LEU A 484 -10.76 4.94 -19.11
CA LEU A 484 -9.51 5.68 -18.90
C LEU A 484 -8.29 4.76 -18.85
N ILE A 485 -8.39 3.62 -18.15
CA ILE A 485 -7.35 2.61 -18.09
C ILE A 485 -7.09 2.02 -19.48
N ALA A 486 -8.14 1.56 -20.18
CA ALA A 486 -8.02 1.01 -21.53
C ALA A 486 -7.32 2.01 -22.46
N GLY A 487 -7.85 3.21 -22.50
CA GLY A 487 -7.26 4.23 -23.32
C GLY A 487 -5.82 4.63 -22.92
N THR A 488 -5.39 4.45 -21.67
CA THR A 488 -4.02 4.69 -21.24
C THR A 488 -3.07 3.59 -21.75
N LEU A 489 -3.57 2.37 -21.89
CA LEU A 489 -2.82 1.23 -22.41
C LEU A 489 -2.69 1.23 -23.95
N ASP A 490 -3.56 1.96 -24.65
CA ASP A 490 -3.59 2.04 -26.12
C ASP A 490 -2.64 3.12 -26.70
N GLN A 491 -1.85 3.79 -25.85
CA GLN A 491 -0.81 4.75 -26.26
C GLN A 491 0.53 4.06 -26.55
#